data_2127e7acddb404969070c4d4e5f1287c
#
_entry.id   2127e7acddb404969070c4d4e5f1287c
#
_cell.length_a   1.000
_cell.length_b   1.000
_cell.length_c   1.000
_cell.angle_alpha   90.00
_cell.angle_beta   90.00
_cell.angle_gamma   90.00
#
_symmetry.space_group_name_H-M   'P 1'
#
loop_
_entity.id
_entity.type
_entity.pdbx_description
1 polymer ?
#
loop_
_entity_poly.entity_id
_entity_poly.type
_entity_poly.pdbx_seq_one_letter_code
_entity_poly.pdbx_strand_id
1 'polypeptide(L)'
;ADIEAHGPSELFYSDNNWDNKAARWNEPIANNPEFCESILDRIRRCVIRDKNRASVVIWSMGNESAYGVTFEEALAWVKSYDSSRLTHYESAQYTDGKRKYDYSNLDLYSRMYPSISEMAEYIDGDGDKPYILCEYCHAMGNGPGDLEDYFQFFDSHETTCGGFVWEWCDHAIYR
;
A
#
# COMPACT_ATOMS: atom_id res chain seq x y z
N ALA A 1 1.67 -8.51 5.71
CA ALA A 1 0.83 -8.51 6.91
C ALA A 1 -0.34 -7.56 6.71
N ASP A 2 -1.41 -7.83 7.35
CA ASP A 2 -2.60 -7.00 7.34
C ASP A 2 -3.10 -6.86 8.77
N ILE A 3 -3.15 -5.63 9.24
CA ILE A 3 -3.66 -5.23 10.55
C ILE A 3 -4.77 -4.19 10.39
N GLU A 4 -5.30 -4.08 9.19
CA GLU A 4 -6.35 -3.13 8.86
C GLU A 4 -7.49 -3.21 9.87
N ALA A 5 -7.72 -2.09 10.57
CA ALA A 5 -8.77 -1.95 11.55
C ALA A 5 -9.57 -0.69 11.26
N HIS A 6 -10.85 -0.88 11.00
CA HIS A 6 -11.77 0.23 10.72
C HIS A 6 -12.40 0.83 11.99
N GLY A 7 -12.07 0.28 13.15
CA GLY A 7 -12.49 0.78 14.45
C GLY A 7 -14.00 0.70 14.73
N PRO A 8 -14.45 1.07 15.92
CA PRO A 8 -15.87 1.19 16.23
C PRO A 8 -16.53 2.28 15.39
N SER A 9 -17.72 2.00 14.87
CA SER A 9 -18.43 2.88 13.94
C SER A 9 -18.63 4.30 14.44
N GLU A 10 -18.86 4.50 15.71
CA GLU A 10 -19.08 5.82 16.32
C GLU A 10 -17.85 6.71 16.26
N LEU A 11 -16.68 6.16 16.50
CA LEU A 11 -15.42 6.89 16.37
C LEU A 11 -15.00 7.04 14.91
N PHE A 12 -15.41 6.12 14.08
CA PHE A 12 -15.12 6.12 12.66
C PHE A 12 -15.88 7.22 11.92
N TYR A 13 -17.15 7.43 12.24
CA TYR A 13 -17.99 8.44 11.59
C TYR A 13 -17.84 9.84 12.16
N SER A 14 -17.28 10.02 13.36
CA SER A 14 -17.04 11.33 13.93
C SER A 14 -15.88 12.08 13.28
N ASP A 15 -15.02 11.36 12.55
CA ASP A 15 -13.85 11.91 11.88
C ASP A 15 -13.69 11.24 10.52
N ASN A 16 -14.11 11.94 9.48
CA ASN A 16 -14.09 11.43 8.11
C ASN A 16 -12.73 11.57 7.41
N ASN A 17 -11.71 12.07 8.09
CA ASN A 17 -10.38 12.15 7.54
C ASN A 17 -9.70 10.78 7.62
N TRP A 18 -9.35 10.23 6.46
CA TRP A 18 -8.70 8.91 6.36
C TRP A 18 -7.35 8.86 7.07
N ASP A 19 -6.56 9.90 6.98
CA ASP A 19 -5.26 9.97 7.64
C ASP A 19 -5.38 9.86 9.15
N ASN A 20 -6.38 10.55 9.74
CA ASN A 20 -6.68 10.43 11.15
C ASN A 20 -7.16 9.02 11.55
N LYS A 21 -7.94 8.37 10.68
CA LYS A 21 -8.39 6.98 10.92
C LYS A 21 -7.22 6.03 10.94
N ALA A 22 -6.36 6.10 9.94
CA ALA A 22 -5.16 5.27 9.84
C ALA A 22 -4.24 5.47 11.06
N ALA A 23 -3.96 6.72 11.45
CA ALA A 23 -3.13 7.05 12.59
C ALA A 23 -3.73 6.61 13.93
N ARG A 24 -5.05 6.65 14.09
CA ARG A 24 -5.70 6.27 15.35
C ARG A 24 -5.84 4.77 15.55
N TRP A 25 -6.06 4.01 14.47
CA TRP A 25 -6.42 2.59 14.58
C TRP A 25 -5.26 1.66 14.29
N ASN A 26 -4.56 1.91 13.23
CA ASN A 26 -3.55 0.99 12.73
C ASN A 26 -2.14 1.38 13.18
N GLU A 27 -1.84 2.67 13.26
CA GLU A 27 -0.54 3.17 13.66
C GLU A 27 -0.10 2.72 15.07
N PRO A 28 -0.97 2.69 16.10
CA PRO A 28 -0.60 2.18 17.41
C PRO A 28 -0.11 0.73 17.43
N ILE A 29 -0.47 -0.06 16.43
CA ILE A 29 0.05 -1.42 16.20
C ILE A 29 1.27 -1.38 15.29
N ALA A 30 1.16 -0.69 14.16
CA ALA A 30 2.22 -0.62 13.16
C ALA A 30 3.52 0.01 13.72
N ASN A 31 3.40 0.96 14.64
CA ASN A 31 4.54 1.64 15.26
C ASN A 31 4.85 1.16 16.69
N ASN A 32 4.35 -0.01 17.09
CA ASN A 32 4.66 -0.60 18.39
C ASN A 32 5.63 -1.78 18.24
N PRO A 33 6.85 -1.69 18.81
CA PRO A 33 7.86 -2.77 18.71
C PRO A 33 7.38 -4.14 19.21
N GLU A 34 6.42 -4.19 20.12
CA GLU A 34 5.87 -5.46 20.62
C GLU A 34 5.20 -6.30 19.54
N PHE A 35 4.76 -5.67 18.44
CA PHE A 35 4.15 -6.35 17.30
C PHE A 35 5.13 -6.71 16.17
N CYS A 36 6.41 -6.31 16.25
CA CYS A 36 7.40 -6.57 15.20
C CYS A 36 7.46 -8.06 14.81
N GLU A 37 7.61 -8.96 15.78
CA GLU A 37 7.71 -10.38 15.47
C GLU A 37 6.43 -10.95 14.84
N SER A 38 5.25 -10.51 15.28
CA SER A 38 3.98 -10.99 14.73
C SER A 38 3.73 -10.49 13.30
N ILE A 39 4.10 -9.27 12.99
CA ILE A 39 4.01 -8.69 11.64
C ILE A 39 5.04 -9.36 10.73
N LEU A 40 6.27 -9.47 11.20
CA LEU A 40 7.36 -10.09 10.46
C LEU A 40 7.11 -11.57 10.16
N ASP A 41 6.53 -12.34 11.10
CA ASP A 41 6.18 -13.75 10.87
C ASP A 41 5.21 -13.93 9.68
N ARG A 42 4.20 -13.08 9.58
CA ARG A 42 3.25 -13.12 8.46
C ARG A 42 3.93 -12.82 7.12
N ILE A 43 4.78 -11.82 7.09
CA ILE A 43 5.52 -11.45 5.88
C ILE A 43 6.53 -12.54 5.51
N ARG A 44 7.27 -13.07 6.47
CA ARG A 44 8.20 -14.21 6.27
C ARG A 44 7.50 -15.41 5.65
N ARG A 45 6.36 -15.81 6.19
CA ARG A 45 5.59 -16.96 5.67
C ARG A 45 5.17 -16.75 4.24
N CYS A 46 4.69 -15.55 3.89
CA CYS A 46 4.33 -15.21 2.52
C CYS A 46 5.54 -15.29 1.58
N VAL A 47 6.62 -14.60 1.91
CA VAL A 47 7.82 -14.54 1.06
C VAL A 47 8.47 -15.92 0.92
N ILE A 48 8.65 -16.67 2.01
CA ILE A 48 9.27 -18.00 1.98
C ILE A 48 8.43 -18.98 1.14
N ARG A 49 7.10 -18.95 1.28
CA ARG A 49 6.19 -19.80 0.50
C ARG A 49 6.27 -19.51 -1.00
N ASP A 50 6.29 -18.23 -1.36
CA ASP A 50 6.06 -17.80 -2.73
C ASP A 50 7.31 -17.34 -3.49
N LYS A 51 8.49 -17.32 -2.85
CA LYS A 51 9.75 -16.85 -3.46
C LYS A 51 10.14 -17.56 -4.76
N ASN A 52 9.71 -18.80 -4.93
CA ASN A 52 10.03 -19.59 -6.15
C ASN A 52 8.98 -19.41 -7.26
N ARG A 53 7.98 -18.55 -7.07
CA ARG A 53 6.97 -18.26 -8.10
C ARG A 53 7.49 -17.14 -8.99
N ALA A 54 7.74 -17.46 -10.26
CA ALA A 54 8.24 -16.49 -11.25
C ALA A 54 7.26 -15.33 -11.52
N SER A 55 5.97 -15.53 -11.28
CA SER A 55 4.94 -14.49 -11.44
C SER A 55 4.95 -13.43 -10.34
N VAL A 56 5.61 -13.68 -9.20
CA VAL A 56 5.78 -12.68 -8.15
C VAL A 56 6.96 -11.79 -8.51
N VAL A 57 6.71 -10.53 -8.74
CA VAL A 57 7.75 -9.53 -9.12
C VAL A 57 7.91 -8.43 -8.08
N ILE A 58 6.92 -8.23 -7.21
CA ILE A 58 6.89 -7.21 -6.16
C ILE A 58 6.40 -7.86 -4.86
N TRP A 59 7.07 -7.55 -3.74
CA TRP A 59 6.63 -7.89 -2.40
C TRP A 59 5.89 -6.70 -1.80
N SER A 60 4.57 -6.82 -1.61
CA SER A 60 3.77 -5.84 -0.89
C SER A 60 3.62 -6.24 0.58
N MET A 61 3.82 -5.30 1.51
CA MET A 61 3.88 -5.61 2.94
C MET A 61 2.50 -5.81 3.57
N GLY A 62 1.46 -5.23 3.02
CA GLY A 62 0.11 -5.34 3.56
C GLY A 62 -0.86 -4.35 2.93
N ASN A 63 -2.04 -4.21 3.53
CA ASN A 63 -3.09 -3.31 3.08
C ASN A 63 -3.55 -2.42 4.24
N GLU A 64 -3.76 -1.14 4.00
CA GLU A 64 -4.41 -0.14 4.88
C GLU A 64 -4.05 -0.22 6.38
N SER A 65 -2.81 -0.56 6.70
CA SER A 65 -2.38 -0.92 8.05
C SER A 65 -1.44 0.12 8.68
N ALA A 66 -1.43 1.36 8.18
CA ALA A 66 -0.52 2.43 8.57
C ALA A 66 0.97 2.03 8.46
N TYR A 67 1.88 2.85 8.97
CA TYR A 67 3.31 2.60 8.86
C TYR A 67 4.01 2.86 10.19
N GLY A 68 5.02 2.07 10.47
CA GLY A 68 5.81 2.19 11.68
C GLY A 68 6.95 1.19 11.75
N VAL A 69 7.55 1.07 12.92
CA VAL A 69 8.73 0.23 13.15
C VAL A 69 8.54 -1.21 12.70
N THR A 70 7.33 -1.76 12.81
CA THR A 70 7.04 -3.15 12.42
C THR A 70 7.21 -3.39 10.92
N PHE A 71 6.76 -2.45 10.10
CA PHE A 71 6.90 -2.50 8.65
C PHE A 71 8.31 -2.11 8.19
N GLU A 72 8.99 -1.19 8.89
CA GLU A 72 10.40 -0.88 8.65
C GLU A 72 11.29 -2.12 8.82
N GLU A 73 11.12 -2.86 9.92
CA GLU A 73 11.83 -4.11 10.18
C GLU A 73 11.48 -5.20 9.15
N ALA A 74 10.20 -5.32 8.80
CA ALA A 74 9.75 -6.28 7.81
C ALA A 74 10.32 -5.99 6.42
N LEU A 75 10.34 -4.74 5.98
CA LEU A 75 10.96 -4.31 4.72
C LEU A 75 12.45 -4.59 4.70
N ALA A 76 13.16 -4.28 5.78
CA ALA A 76 14.59 -4.57 5.91
C ALA A 76 14.87 -6.07 5.81
N TRP A 77 14.04 -6.90 6.45
CA TRP A 77 14.16 -8.35 6.35
C TRP A 77 13.91 -8.84 4.92
N VAL A 78 12.83 -8.37 4.25
CA VAL A 78 12.52 -8.77 2.86
C VAL A 78 13.67 -8.43 1.94
N LYS A 79 14.22 -7.22 2.02
CA LYS A 79 15.37 -6.80 1.21
C LYS A 79 16.61 -7.64 1.46
N SER A 80 16.86 -8.04 2.69
CA SER A 80 17.99 -8.92 3.04
C SER A 80 17.79 -10.36 2.55
N TYR A 81 16.54 -10.85 2.53
CA TYR A 81 16.21 -12.21 2.16
C TYR A 81 16.04 -12.41 0.65
N ASP A 82 15.42 -11.43 -0.03
CA ASP A 82 15.18 -11.45 -1.48
C ASP A 82 15.43 -10.05 -2.06
N SER A 83 16.68 -9.79 -2.41
CA SER A 83 17.09 -8.55 -3.07
C SER A 83 16.76 -8.50 -4.57
N SER A 84 16.20 -9.58 -5.13
CA SER A 84 15.90 -9.67 -6.56
C SER A 84 14.55 -9.07 -6.95
N ARG A 85 13.67 -8.80 -5.98
CA ARG A 85 12.34 -8.26 -6.20
C ARG A 85 12.17 -6.90 -5.55
N LEU A 86 11.25 -6.12 -6.14
CA LEU A 86 10.89 -4.81 -5.62
C LEU A 86 10.03 -4.94 -4.36
N THR A 87 10.08 -3.93 -3.53
CA THR A 87 9.28 -3.82 -2.31
C THR A 87 8.30 -2.66 -2.43
N HIS A 88 7.10 -2.89 -1.92
CA HIS A 88 5.96 -2.00 -2.01
C HIS A 88 5.21 -1.96 -0.69
N TYR A 89 4.69 -0.80 -0.32
CA TYR A 89 3.68 -0.66 0.71
C TYR A 89 2.98 0.70 0.58
N GLU A 90 1.71 0.70 0.18
CA GLU A 90 0.93 1.93 -0.04
C GLU A 90 0.77 2.74 1.25
N SER A 91 0.44 2.05 2.35
CA SER A 91 0.17 2.72 3.63
C SER A 91 1.41 3.33 4.31
N ALA A 92 2.57 3.29 3.67
CA ALA A 92 3.77 3.94 4.18
C ALA A 92 3.62 5.47 4.36
N GLN A 93 2.67 6.09 3.67
CA GLN A 93 2.35 7.51 3.82
C GLN A 93 1.51 7.83 5.07
N TYR A 94 0.85 6.84 5.67
CA TYR A 94 -0.03 7.04 6.82
C TYR A 94 0.74 6.86 8.13
N THR A 95 1.32 7.95 8.60
CA THR A 95 2.10 8.02 9.84
C THR A 95 1.59 9.18 10.71
N ASP A 96 1.89 9.12 12.00
CA ASP A 96 1.54 10.21 12.93
C ASP A 96 2.51 11.40 12.87
N GLY A 97 3.58 11.29 12.09
CA GLY A 97 4.58 12.35 11.93
C GLY A 97 5.44 12.66 13.17
N LYS A 98 5.32 11.90 14.26
CA LYS A 98 5.99 12.21 15.54
C LYS A 98 7.46 11.80 15.59
N ARG A 99 7.91 11.00 14.62
CA ARG A 99 9.31 10.59 14.49
C ARG A 99 9.76 10.62 13.04
N LYS A 100 11.04 10.42 12.79
CA LYS A 100 11.54 10.13 11.45
C LYS A 100 11.27 8.67 11.12
N TYR A 101 10.59 8.43 10.00
CA TYR A 101 10.32 7.10 9.46
C TYR A 101 11.36 6.72 8.41
N ASP A 102 11.67 5.43 8.29
CA ASP A 102 12.61 4.93 7.30
C ASP A 102 11.87 4.34 6.09
N TYR A 103 12.01 4.98 4.94
CA TYR A 103 11.45 4.57 3.65
C TYR A 103 12.51 4.01 2.69
N SER A 104 13.75 3.83 3.15
CA SER A 104 14.88 3.44 2.28
C SER A 104 14.71 2.06 1.65
N ASN A 105 13.94 1.18 2.29
CA ASN A 105 13.65 -0.17 1.81
C ASN A 105 12.37 -0.28 0.96
N LEU A 106 11.74 0.85 0.59
CA LEU A 106 10.64 0.90 -0.36
C LEU A 106 11.19 1.28 -1.73
N ASP A 107 10.91 0.45 -2.75
CA ASP A 107 11.34 0.74 -4.13
C ASP A 107 10.30 1.53 -4.91
N LEU A 108 9.04 1.44 -4.53
CA LEU A 108 7.91 2.04 -5.22
C LEU A 108 7.19 3.05 -4.33
N TYR A 109 6.73 4.14 -4.94
CA TYR A 109 5.71 4.99 -4.37
C TYR A 109 4.32 4.49 -4.80
N SER A 110 3.35 4.52 -3.92
CA SER A 110 2.03 3.96 -4.20
C SER A 110 0.91 4.74 -3.55
N ARG A 111 -0.24 4.77 -4.22
CA ARG A 111 -1.49 5.36 -3.73
C ARG A 111 -2.68 4.48 -4.10
N MET A 112 -3.76 4.67 -3.33
CA MET A 112 -5.10 4.20 -3.66
C MET A 112 -5.95 5.36 -4.15
N TYR A 113 -6.66 5.17 -5.23
CA TYR A 113 -7.67 6.11 -5.77
C TYR A 113 -7.21 7.58 -5.89
N PRO A 114 -5.97 7.89 -6.27
CA PRO A 114 -5.57 9.27 -6.47
C PRO A 114 -6.26 9.83 -7.71
N SER A 115 -6.57 11.11 -7.72
CA SER A 115 -6.94 11.81 -8.96
C SER A 115 -5.75 11.93 -9.91
N ILE A 116 -6.02 12.16 -11.19
CA ILE A 116 -4.96 12.42 -12.18
C ILE A 116 -4.09 13.62 -11.78
N SER A 117 -4.70 14.67 -11.17
CA SER A 117 -3.97 15.83 -10.69
C SER A 117 -3.00 15.52 -9.55
N GLU A 118 -3.42 14.68 -8.59
CA GLU A 118 -2.52 14.23 -7.49
C GLU A 118 -1.36 13.39 -8.01
N MET A 119 -1.60 12.57 -9.04
CA MET A 119 -0.52 11.82 -9.70
C MET A 119 0.47 12.76 -10.39
N ALA A 120 -0.05 13.76 -11.12
CA ALA A 120 0.78 14.75 -11.79
C ALA A 120 1.62 15.57 -10.78
N GLU A 121 1.05 15.98 -9.66
CA GLU A 121 1.77 16.68 -8.59
C GLU A 121 2.97 15.90 -8.06
N TYR A 122 2.84 14.58 -7.89
CA TYR A 122 3.96 13.74 -7.48
C TYR A 122 5.05 13.65 -8.56
N ILE A 123 4.65 13.48 -9.83
CA ILE A 123 5.58 13.28 -10.94
C ILE A 123 6.31 14.56 -11.32
N ASP A 124 5.58 15.69 -11.34
CA ASP A 124 6.14 17.01 -11.65
C ASP A 124 6.95 17.61 -10.48
N GLY A 125 6.79 17.02 -9.28
CA GLY A 125 7.50 17.41 -8.08
C GLY A 125 8.81 16.65 -7.87
N ASP A 126 9.18 16.45 -6.62
CA ASP A 126 10.44 15.76 -6.22
C ASP A 126 10.24 14.23 -6.08
N GLY A 127 9.28 13.64 -6.80
CA GLY A 127 9.04 12.20 -6.77
C GLY A 127 10.25 11.40 -7.24
N ASP A 128 10.85 10.63 -6.34
CA ASP A 128 12.12 9.91 -6.54
C ASP A 128 11.95 8.42 -6.86
N LYS A 129 10.70 7.91 -6.82
CA LYS A 129 10.39 6.49 -7.01
C LYS A 129 9.36 6.27 -8.11
N PRO A 130 9.43 5.13 -8.81
CA PRO A 130 8.38 4.74 -9.74
C PRO A 130 7.02 4.67 -9.04
N TYR A 131 5.99 5.18 -9.70
CA TYR A 131 4.64 5.31 -9.15
C TYR A 131 3.74 4.18 -9.62
N ILE A 132 3.12 3.48 -8.68
CA ILE A 132 2.14 2.43 -8.94
C ILE A 132 0.84 2.71 -8.19
N LEU A 133 -0.31 2.44 -8.81
CA LEU A 133 -1.60 2.46 -8.12
C LEU A 133 -1.92 1.06 -7.62
N CYS A 134 -1.90 0.84 -6.30
CA CYS A 134 -2.29 -0.47 -5.77
C CYS A 134 -3.80 -0.71 -5.87
N GLU A 135 -4.61 0.36 -5.91
CA GLU A 135 -6.03 0.31 -6.21
C GLU A 135 -6.46 1.58 -6.95
N TYR A 136 -7.27 1.43 -8.00
CA TYR A 136 -7.91 2.55 -8.71
C TYR A 136 -9.16 2.09 -9.43
N CYS A 137 -9.98 3.03 -9.93
CA CYS A 137 -11.21 2.77 -10.68
C CYS A 137 -12.13 1.77 -9.95
N HIS A 138 -12.51 2.09 -8.70
CA HIS A 138 -13.34 1.23 -7.85
C HIS A 138 -14.62 0.76 -8.55
N ALA A 139 -14.80 -0.53 -8.71
CA ALA A 139 -15.81 -1.16 -9.56
C ALA A 139 -16.72 -2.15 -8.82
N MET A 140 -16.98 -1.92 -7.54
CA MET A 140 -17.97 -2.70 -6.79
C MET A 140 -19.36 -2.11 -6.99
N GLY A 141 -20.23 -2.85 -7.67
CA GLY A 141 -21.57 -2.41 -8.06
C GLY A 141 -21.60 -1.74 -9.42
N ASN A 142 -21.38 -0.43 -9.49
CA ASN A 142 -21.24 0.28 -10.76
C ASN A 142 -19.84 0.09 -11.34
N GLY A 143 -19.77 0.04 -12.68
CA GLY A 143 -18.49 -0.07 -13.36
C GLY A 143 -17.57 1.14 -13.13
N PRO A 144 -16.25 0.95 -13.32
CA PRO A 144 -15.28 2.01 -13.13
C PRO A 144 -15.46 3.10 -14.20
N GLY A 145 -15.41 4.36 -13.78
CA GLY A 145 -15.19 5.50 -14.66
C GLY A 145 -13.69 5.73 -14.88
N ASP A 146 -13.38 6.66 -15.79
CA ASP A 146 -12.04 7.26 -15.94
C ASP A 146 -10.88 6.32 -16.26
N LEU A 147 -11.15 5.05 -16.55
CA LEU A 147 -10.11 4.05 -16.84
C LEU A 147 -9.20 4.46 -17.99
N GLU A 148 -9.78 5.00 -19.06
CA GLU A 148 -9.06 5.50 -20.23
C GLU A 148 -8.16 6.69 -19.86
N ASP A 149 -8.64 7.61 -19.01
CA ASP A 149 -7.86 8.77 -18.56
C ASP A 149 -6.62 8.34 -17.79
N TYR A 150 -6.75 7.33 -16.92
CA TYR A 150 -5.60 6.75 -16.22
C TYR A 150 -4.61 6.08 -17.18
N PHE A 151 -5.10 5.35 -18.18
CA PHE A 151 -4.21 4.72 -19.16
C PHE A 151 -3.46 5.76 -19.99
N GLN A 152 -4.13 6.82 -20.44
CA GLN A 152 -3.47 7.93 -21.13
C GLN A 152 -2.41 8.59 -20.25
N PHE A 153 -2.69 8.74 -18.97
CA PHE A 153 -1.71 9.26 -18.02
C PHE A 153 -0.49 8.32 -17.89
N PHE A 154 -0.71 7.02 -17.69
CA PHE A 154 0.38 6.04 -17.60
C PHE A 154 1.24 6.02 -18.86
N ASP A 155 0.63 6.03 -20.03
CA ASP A 155 1.33 6.01 -21.32
C ASP A 155 2.15 7.29 -21.57
N SER A 156 1.78 8.39 -20.95
CA SER A 156 2.46 9.68 -21.11
C SER A 156 3.56 9.97 -20.10
N HIS A 157 3.72 9.13 -19.06
CA HIS A 157 4.69 9.34 -17.98
C HIS A 157 5.51 8.08 -17.69
N GLU A 158 6.78 8.08 -18.09
CA GLU A 158 7.72 6.94 -17.94
C GLU A 158 7.94 6.50 -16.49
N THR A 159 7.67 7.36 -15.52
CA THR A 159 7.81 7.07 -14.09
C THR A 159 6.62 6.30 -13.51
N THR A 160 5.55 6.10 -14.26
CA THR A 160 4.39 5.33 -13.83
C THR A 160 4.53 3.86 -14.20
N CYS A 161 4.13 2.97 -13.29
CA CYS A 161 4.13 1.52 -13.48
C CYS A 161 2.73 0.95 -13.80
N GLY A 162 1.71 1.81 -13.95
CA GLY A 162 0.31 1.40 -14.07
C GLY A 162 -0.34 1.13 -12.72
N GLY A 163 -1.34 0.24 -12.68
CA GLY A 163 -2.09 -0.01 -11.45
C GLY A 163 -3.01 -1.21 -11.51
N PHE A 164 -3.69 -1.47 -10.40
CA PHE A 164 -4.63 -2.57 -10.21
C PHE A 164 -6.04 -2.03 -9.98
N VAL A 165 -6.97 -2.37 -10.85
CA VAL A 165 -8.39 -2.01 -10.69
C VAL A 165 -8.97 -2.71 -9.47
N TRP A 166 -9.63 -1.99 -8.58
CA TRP A 166 -10.40 -2.58 -7.50
C TRP A 166 -11.89 -2.61 -7.84
N GLU A 167 -12.50 -3.72 -8.28
CA GLU A 167 -11.77 -4.95 -8.59
C GLU A 167 -12.38 -5.61 -9.83
N TRP A 168 -11.64 -6.56 -10.38
CA TRP A 168 -12.00 -7.19 -11.65
C TRP A 168 -13.27 -8.04 -11.60
N CYS A 169 -13.53 -8.69 -10.46
CA CYS A 169 -14.72 -9.53 -10.27
C CYS A 169 -15.12 -9.56 -8.80
N ASP A 170 -16.44 -9.68 -8.57
CA ASP A 170 -16.98 -9.82 -7.21
C ASP A 170 -16.47 -11.10 -6.52
N HIS A 171 -16.22 -11.00 -5.22
CA HIS A 171 -15.79 -12.13 -4.39
C HIS A 171 -16.95 -13.08 -3.99
N ALA A 172 -18.19 -12.76 -4.38
CA ALA A 172 -19.35 -13.57 -4.08
C ALA A 172 -19.49 -14.76 -5.03
N ILE A 173 -19.74 -15.94 -4.49
CA ILE A 173 -20.06 -17.14 -5.26
C ILE A 173 -21.51 -17.49 -5.00
N TYR A 174 -22.33 -17.50 -6.06
CA TYR A 174 -23.68 -18.05 -5.97
C TYR A 174 -23.61 -19.56 -5.83
N ARG A 175 -24.29 -20.10 -4.83
CA ARG A 175 -24.50 -21.55 -4.63
C ARG A 175 -25.87 -21.96 -5.10
#